data_fb448f4b65c496f7a9f418dfcde0d523
#
_entry.id   fb448f4b65c496f7a9f418dfcde0d523
#
_cell.length_a   1.000
_cell.length_b   1.000
_cell.length_c   1.000
_cell.angle_alpha   90.00
_cell.angle_beta   90.00
_cell.angle_gamma   90.00
#
_symmetry.space_group_name_H-M   'P 1'
#
loop_
_entity.id
_entity.type
_entity.pdbx_description
1 polymer ?
#
loop_
_entity_poly.entity_id
_entity_poly.type
_entity_poly.pdbx_seq_one_letter_code
_entity_poly.pdbx_strand_id
1 'polypeptide(L)'
;MRITRISLTNFRSFKDTQSINVAPVTLLFGPNSVGKSSVLMALAYVQQILKKGHCNPQKLDALGDKTIGGFRALVHGQDLKKTIRVRLDYEAGKTPFVYYGANVDEMANHIQNVSYVLMNDFGGSIESGSIEFEIAWSERFKQAYVKNYRVWANDMYVGCINSSEDQKNTLIRELNTQHPLLVPHNNEDWLESQYGEADEREPLEADEYHTEFEQVLNQLNPNPASTAAVSDRELSGANFVNRIAPIALACRSGAVPLLGVPVVTNLVGQDFDELEEHFNYLVAREVLSQAFVLPLDKLLEYLDKSVQIGPLRVVPDNDYVPNPHPEQKEWVDGSAAWDLLHKDPNSDESIRKLIRNTSEWFASSDKLDAGYEIINKSIAESLDAGSDQGDLGLFSKRHIFFKEL
;
A
#
# COMPACT_ATOMS: atom_id res chain seq x y z
N MET A 1 -1.61 -8.42 -5.10
CA MET A 1 -2.40 -8.25 -3.85
C MET A 1 -3.87 -8.06 -4.19
N ARG A 2 -4.79 -8.65 -3.41
CA ARG A 2 -6.25 -8.45 -3.50
C ARG A 2 -6.80 -8.31 -2.09
N ILE A 3 -7.52 -7.22 -1.79
CA ILE A 3 -8.18 -7.05 -0.49
C ILE A 3 -9.35 -8.04 -0.41
N THR A 4 -9.45 -8.78 0.69
CA THR A 4 -10.48 -9.81 0.94
C THR A 4 -11.44 -9.41 2.05
N ARG A 5 -11.00 -8.54 2.99
CA ARG A 5 -11.86 -8.03 4.07
C ARG A 5 -11.41 -6.64 4.52
N ILE A 6 -12.38 -5.84 4.90
CA ILE A 6 -12.18 -4.51 5.48
C ILE A 6 -12.88 -4.49 6.83
N SER A 7 -12.16 -4.19 7.90
CA SER A 7 -12.73 -4.05 9.24
C SER A 7 -12.50 -2.63 9.75
N LEU A 8 -13.57 -1.98 10.20
CA LEU A 8 -13.59 -0.58 10.62
C LEU A 8 -14.12 -0.46 12.03
N THR A 9 -13.43 0.31 12.89
CA THR A 9 -13.86 0.61 14.27
C THR A 9 -13.74 2.10 14.52
N ASN A 10 -14.72 2.69 15.15
CA ASN A 10 -14.82 4.14 15.42
C ASN A 10 -14.67 5.01 14.17
N PHE A 11 -15.10 4.54 13.02
CA PHE A 11 -14.98 5.25 11.75
C PHE A 11 -16.35 5.69 11.24
N ARG A 12 -16.59 6.98 11.22
CA ARG A 12 -17.86 7.62 10.77
C ARG A 12 -19.11 7.00 11.43
N SER A 13 -19.94 6.29 10.67
CA SER A 13 -21.14 5.62 11.16
C SER A 13 -20.86 4.35 11.97
N PHE A 14 -19.66 3.80 11.89
CA PHE A 14 -19.30 2.56 12.58
C PHE A 14 -18.70 2.86 13.94
N LYS A 15 -19.46 2.56 15.01
CA LYS A 15 -18.98 2.65 16.39
C LYS A 15 -18.14 1.44 16.76
N ASP A 16 -18.75 0.28 16.67
CA ASP A 16 -18.12 -1.00 16.95
C ASP A 16 -17.51 -1.57 15.68
N THR A 17 -16.64 -2.56 15.82
CA THR A 17 -15.96 -3.18 14.68
C THR A 17 -16.98 -3.79 13.72
N GLN A 18 -16.95 -3.31 12.48
CA GLN A 18 -17.72 -3.87 11.38
C GLN A 18 -16.75 -4.44 10.35
N SER A 19 -16.90 -5.71 10.05
CA SER A 19 -16.08 -6.43 9.08
C SER A 19 -16.91 -6.73 7.83
N ILE A 20 -16.37 -6.36 6.68
CA ILE A 20 -17.01 -6.50 5.38
C ILE A 20 -16.10 -7.35 4.50
N ASN A 21 -16.58 -8.50 4.07
CA ASN A 21 -15.87 -9.34 3.13
C ASN A 21 -15.91 -8.71 1.73
N VAL A 22 -14.81 -8.74 1.03
CA VAL A 22 -14.63 -8.21 -0.32
C VAL A 22 -14.39 -9.37 -1.27
N ALA A 23 -15.35 -9.57 -2.17
CA ALA A 23 -15.29 -10.53 -3.27
C ALA A 23 -14.96 -9.79 -4.59
N PRO A 24 -14.66 -10.52 -5.70
CA PRO A 24 -14.49 -9.89 -7.01
C PRO A 24 -15.65 -8.97 -7.42
N VAL A 25 -16.87 -9.29 -6.99
CA VAL A 25 -18.04 -8.40 -7.06
C VAL A 25 -18.66 -8.35 -5.68
N THR A 26 -18.73 -7.15 -5.09
CA THR A 26 -19.30 -6.90 -3.76
C THR A 26 -20.38 -5.84 -3.86
N LEU A 27 -21.60 -6.17 -3.48
CA LEU A 27 -22.73 -5.26 -3.49
C LEU A 27 -23.09 -4.84 -2.07
N LEU A 28 -23.10 -3.53 -1.81
CA LEU A 28 -23.47 -2.94 -0.52
C LEU A 28 -24.88 -2.35 -0.60
N PHE A 29 -25.82 -2.99 0.08
CA PHE A 29 -27.21 -2.55 0.18
C PHE A 29 -27.51 -1.96 1.56
N GLY A 30 -28.52 -1.12 1.65
CA GLY A 30 -29.02 -0.56 2.90
C GLY A 30 -29.51 0.88 2.74
N PRO A 31 -30.18 1.44 3.77
CA PRO A 31 -30.67 2.80 3.78
C PRO A 31 -29.54 3.83 3.61
N ASN A 32 -29.93 5.06 3.30
CA ASN A 32 -28.94 6.16 3.23
C ASN A 32 -28.32 6.37 4.62
N SER A 33 -27.04 6.81 4.63
CA SER A 33 -26.27 7.11 5.85
C SER A 33 -25.89 5.90 6.73
N VAL A 34 -26.19 4.66 6.33
CA VAL A 34 -25.82 3.46 7.10
C VAL A 34 -24.32 3.14 7.05
N GLY A 35 -23.57 3.79 6.17
CA GLY A 35 -22.12 3.60 6.10
C GLY A 35 -21.59 3.00 4.79
N LYS A 36 -22.42 2.77 3.77
CA LYS A 36 -21.96 2.22 2.48
C LYS A 36 -20.78 2.98 1.89
N SER A 37 -20.88 4.30 1.81
CA SER A 37 -19.79 5.17 1.32
C SER A 37 -18.62 5.28 2.30
N SER A 38 -18.80 4.95 3.58
CA SER A 38 -17.74 4.99 4.58
C SER A 38 -16.69 3.91 4.32
N VAL A 39 -17.08 2.78 3.73
CA VAL A 39 -16.15 1.71 3.34
C VAL A 39 -15.15 2.20 2.29
N LEU A 40 -15.67 2.81 1.21
CA LEU A 40 -14.83 3.39 0.15
C LEU A 40 -13.97 4.54 0.69
N MET A 41 -14.55 5.35 1.59
CA MET A 41 -13.82 6.45 2.24
C MET A 41 -12.68 5.94 3.12
N ALA A 42 -12.82 4.79 3.77
CA ALA A 42 -11.74 4.20 4.55
C ALA A 42 -10.55 3.80 3.68
N LEU A 43 -10.79 3.21 2.50
CA LEU A 43 -9.72 2.88 1.54
C LEU A 43 -9.03 4.14 1.02
N ALA A 44 -9.80 5.15 0.63
CA ALA A 44 -9.24 6.44 0.19
C ALA A 44 -8.46 7.14 1.32
N TYR A 45 -8.89 6.98 2.58
CA TYR A 45 -8.19 7.53 3.73
C TYR A 45 -6.85 6.82 3.98
N VAL A 46 -6.82 5.49 3.90
CA VAL A 46 -5.57 4.71 3.99
C VAL A 46 -4.62 5.10 2.86
N GLN A 47 -5.11 5.20 1.62
CA GLN A 47 -4.29 5.66 0.49
C GLN A 47 -3.69 7.05 0.75
N GLN A 48 -4.48 7.99 1.28
CA GLN A 48 -4.00 9.33 1.63
C GLN A 48 -2.89 9.31 2.68
N ILE A 49 -3.03 8.46 3.71
CA ILE A 49 -1.99 8.27 4.74
C ILE A 49 -0.71 7.73 4.11
N LEU A 50 -0.80 6.69 3.30
CA LEU A 50 0.35 6.05 2.67
C LEU A 50 1.03 6.99 1.66
N LYS A 51 0.25 7.67 0.82
CA LYS A 51 0.76 8.52 -0.25
C LYS A 51 1.32 9.86 0.23
N LYS A 52 0.66 10.49 1.18
CA LYS A 52 0.98 11.85 1.65
C LYS A 52 1.45 11.94 3.10
N GLY A 53 1.35 10.88 3.90
CA GLY A 53 1.65 10.91 5.33
C GLY A 53 0.69 11.80 6.12
N HIS A 54 -0.56 11.97 5.66
CA HIS A 54 -1.48 12.97 6.22
C HIS A 54 -2.74 12.33 6.79
N CYS A 55 -2.84 12.28 8.12
CA CYS A 55 -3.95 11.67 8.84
C CYS A 55 -5.13 12.62 9.15
N ASN A 56 -5.03 13.92 8.82
CA ASN A 56 -6.08 14.92 9.05
C ASN A 56 -6.48 15.65 7.74
N PRO A 57 -6.86 14.94 6.67
CA PRO A 57 -7.13 15.56 5.38
C PRO A 57 -8.49 16.27 5.36
N GLN A 58 -8.56 17.42 4.71
CA GLN A 58 -9.82 18.10 4.41
C GLN A 58 -10.54 17.47 3.23
N LYS A 59 -9.79 16.92 2.28
CA LYS A 59 -10.25 16.20 1.11
C LYS A 59 -9.46 14.90 0.96
N LEU A 60 -10.06 13.91 0.32
CA LEU A 60 -9.39 12.68 -0.10
C LEU A 60 -9.34 12.67 -1.62
N ASP A 61 -8.14 12.65 -2.19
CA ASP A 61 -7.94 12.78 -3.64
C ASP A 61 -8.71 11.73 -4.44
N ALA A 62 -8.74 10.48 -3.95
CA ALA A 62 -9.48 9.40 -4.60
C ALA A 62 -11.02 9.59 -4.63
N LEU A 63 -11.54 10.55 -3.87
CA LEU A 63 -12.98 10.87 -3.79
C LEU A 63 -13.35 12.17 -4.53
N GLY A 64 -12.44 12.73 -5.30
CA GLY A 64 -12.62 14.01 -5.99
C GLY A 64 -12.67 15.20 -5.02
N ASP A 65 -13.44 16.22 -5.39
CA ASP A 65 -13.49 17.49 -4.64
C ASP A 65 -14.33 17.47 -3.37
N LYS A 66 -14.84 16.32 -2.96
CA LYS A 66 -15.67 16.19 -1.77
C LYS A 66 -14.91 16.49 -0.50
N THR A 67 -15.31 17.57 0.19
CA THR A 67 -14.78 17.93 1.51
C THR A 67 -15.27 16.94 2.57
N ILE A 68 -14.36 16.45 3.41
CA ILE A 68 -14.65 15.50 4.50
C ILE A 68 -14.53 16.12 5.88
N GLY A 69 -13.83 17.25 6.04
CA GLY A 69 -13.73 18.00 7.31
C GLY A 69 -12.69 17.48 8.29
N GLY A 70 -11.63 16.84 7.82
CA GLY A 70 -10.50 16.40 8.63
C GLY A 70 -10.78 15.15 9.48
N PHE A 71 -9.84 14.82 10.36
CA PHE A 71 -9.88 13.63 11.22
C PHE A 71 -11.14 13.61 12.11
N ARG A 72 -11.55 14.76 12.65
CA ARG A 72 -12.74 14.87 13.51
C ARG A 72 -14.01 14.34 12.83
N ALA A 73 -14.17 14.60 11.54
CA ALA A 73 -15.31 14.14 10.78
C ALA A 73 -15.24 12.64 10.41
N LEU A 74 -14.07 12.03 10.55
CA LEU A 74 -13.84 10.61 10.33
C LEU A 74 -14.09 9.76 11.58
N VAL A 75 -13.87 10.32 12.78
CA VAL A 75 -14.11 9.60 14.04
C VAL A 75 -15.58 9.50 14.32
N HIS A 76 -16.03 8.31 14.77
CA HIS A 76 -17.41 8.09 15.18
C HIS A 76 -17.82 9.03 16.35
N GLY A 77 -18.94 9.72 16.18
CA GLY A 77 -19.42 10.70 17.16
C GLY A 77 -18.54 11.93 17.32
N GLN A 78 -17.56 12.15 16.43
CA GLN A 78 -16.60 13.27 16.44
C GLN A 78 -15.78 13.39 17.75
N ASP A 79 -15.63 12.28 18.48
CA ASP A 79 -14.92 12.20 19.75
C ASP A 79 -13.44 11.93 19.52
N LEU A 80 -12.63 13.00 19.54
CA LEU A 80 -11.18 12.96 19.31
C LEU A 80 -10.38 12.17 20.35
N LYS A 81 -11.01 11.75 21.46
CA LYS A 81 -10.35 10.87 22.45
C LYS A 81 -10.31 9.43 22.01
N LYS A 82 -11.11 9.06 20.99
CA LYS A 82 -11.16 7.71 20.45
C LYS A 82 -10.20 7.55 19.30
N THR A 83 -9.66 6.35 19.15
CA THR A 83 -8.85 5.96 18.01
C THR A 83 -9.72 5.36 16.91
N ILE A 84 -9.37 5.64 15.67
CA ILE A 84 -9.90 4.91 14.51
C ILE A 84 -9.04 3.67 14.30
N ARG A 85 -9.66 2.51 14.04
CA ARG A 85 -8.96 1.33 13.55
C ARG A 85 -9.45 0.97 12.15
N VAL A 86 -8.49 0.76 11.26
CA VAL A 86 -8.73 0.24 9.92
C VAL A 86 -7.86 -0.98 9.73
N ARG A 87 -8.48 -2.13 9.54
CA ARG A 87 -7.79 -3.39 9.22
C ARG A 87 -8.19 -3.84 7.83
N LEU A 88 -7.20 -4.24 7.06
CA LEU A 88 -7.34 -4.76 5.71
C LEU A 88 -6.72 -6.14 5.67
N ASP A 89 -7.53 -7.15 5.38
CA ASP A 89 -7.04 -8.50 5.11
C ASP A 89 -6.91 -8.67 3.60
N TYR A 90 -5.85 -9.35 3.15
CA TYR A 90 -5.55 -9.50 1.73
C TYR A 90 -4.96 -10.87 1.39
N GLU A 91 -5.10 -11.25 0.13
CA GLU A 91 -4.32 -12.29 -0.52
C GLU A 91 -3.16 -11.62 -1.28
N ALA A 92 -1.94 -12.11 -1.08
CA ALA A 92 -0.76 -11.50 -1.65
C ALA A 92 -0.67 -11.70 -3.18
N GLY A 93 -1.07 -12.88 -3.67
CA GLY A 93 -0.84 -13.30 -5.05
C GLY A 93 0.65 -13.62 -5.27
N LYS A 94 1.01 -13.98 -6.48
CA LYS A 94 2.42 -14.17 -6.84
C LYS A 94 3.12 -12.81 -6.82
N THR A 95 3.91 -12.56 -5.81
CA THR A 95 4.72 -11.35 -5.70
C THR A 95 6.12 -11.67 -6.21
N PRO A 96 6.64 -10.94 -7.21
CA PRO A 96 8.05 -11.08 -7.54
C PRO A 96 8.89 -10.68 -6.32
N PHE A 97 10.03 -11.34 -6.17
CA PHE A 97 11.00 -11.03 -5.13
C PHE A 97 11.37 -9.54 -5.18
N VAL A 98 11.24 -8.84 -4.07
CA VAL A 98 11.56 -7.41 -3.96
C VAL A 98 12.65 -7.25 -2.90
N TYR A 99 13.84 -6.88 -3.33
CA TYR A 99 14.90 -6.45 -2.44
C TYR A 99 14.81 -4.95 -2.16
N TYR A 100 14.93 -4.57 -0.91
CA TYR A 100 15.02 -3.17 -0.48
C TYR A 100 16.47 -2.72 -0.32
N GLY A 101 17.40 -3.64 -0.06
CA GLY A 101 18.82 -3.37 0.10
C GLY A 101 19.61 -3.71 -1.17
N ALA A 102 20.41 -2.78 -1.69
CA ALA A 102 21.37 -3.09 -2.74
C ALA A 102 22.52 -3.95 -2.18
N ASN A 103 22.98 -4.93 -2.97
CA ASN A 103 24.25 -5.65 -2.78
C ASN A 103 24.35 -6.67 -1.65
N VAL A 104 23.23 -7.18 -1.14
CA VAL A 104 23.27 -8.28 -0.17
C VAL A 104 23.91 -9.53 -0.79
N ASP A 105 23.62 -9.81 -2.08
CA ASP A 105 24.20 -10.96 -2.81
C ASP A 105 25.72 -10.81 -3.03
N GLU A 106 26.20 -9.58 -3.30
CA GLU A 106 27.65 -9.34 -3.44
C GLU A 106 28.38 -9.55 -2.10
N MET A 107 27.77 -9.14 -1.00
CA MET A 107 28.35 -9.32 0.33
C MET A 107 28.29 -10.78 0.78
N ALA A 108 27.19 -11.49 0.52
CA ALA A 108 27.03 -12.90 0.83
C ALA A 108 28.15 -13.78 0.23
N ASN A 109 28.63 -13.45 -0.96
CA ASN A 109 29.73 -14.16 -1.62
C ASN A 109 31.08 -13.96 -0.94
N HIS A 110 31.23 -12.98 -0.04
CA HIS A 110 32.49 -12.67 0.65
C HIS A 110 32.54 -13.19 2.09
N ILE A 111 31.44 -13.73 2.61
CA ILE A 111 31.31 -14.20 3.99
C ILE A 111 31.16 -15.71 4.00
N GLN A 112 32.09 -16.42 4.67
CA GLN A 112 32.09 -17.88 4.72
C GLN A 112 30.92 -18.48 5.52
N ASN A 113 30.33 -17.69 6.44
CA ASN A 113 29.17 -18.08 7.24
C ASN A 113 28.02 -17.11 6.98
N VAL A 114 27.35 -17.29 5.86
CA VAL A 114 26.15 -16.51 5.56
C VAL A 114 25.04 -16.91 6.51
N SER A 115 24.48 -15.95 7.25
CA SER A 115 23.27 -16.20 8.03
C SER A 115 22.16 -16.68 7.11
N TYR A 116 21.58 -17.85 7.39
CA TYR A 116 20.50 -18.46 6.60
C TYR A 116 19.21 -17.61 6.59
N VAL A 117 19.12 -16.58 7.45
CA VAL A 117 18.01 -15.62 7.48
C VAL A 117 17.79 -14.92 6.14
N LEU A 118 18.87 -14.67 5.39
CA LEU A 118 18.79 -14.02 4.09
C LEU A 118 18.17 -14.84 2.98
N MET A 119 18.26 -16.14 3.13
CA MET A 119 17.83 -17.07 2.10
C MET A 119 16.31 -17.29 2.10
N ASN A 120 15.63 -16.76 3.14
CA ASN A 120 14.18 -16.80 3.21
C ASN A 120 13.58 -15.61 2.45
N ASP A 121 12.94 -15.89 1.33
CA ASP A 121 12.05 -14.94 0.67
C ASP A 121 10.79 -14.74 1.53
N PHE A 122 10.93 -13.95 2.60
CA PHE A 122 9.81 -13.63 3.49
C PHE A 122 8.64 -13.06 2.68
N GLY A 123 8.93 -12.11 1.80
CA GLY A 123 7.90 -11.45 0.99
C GLY A 123 7.23 -12.36 -0.02
N GLY A 124 7.98 -13.23 -0.69
CA GLY A 124 7.47 -14.18 -1.68
C GLY A 124 6.71 -15.35 -1.06
N SER A 125 6.98 -15.65 0.20
CA SER A 125 6.30 -16.71 0.96
C SER A 125 5.00 -16.27 1.62
N ILE A 126 4.61 -14.99 1.49
CA ILE A 126 3.32 -14.50 1.98
C ILE A 126 2.22 -14.88 0.99
N GLU A 127 1.31 -15.76 1.39
CA GLU A 127 0.11 -16.09 0.63
C GLU A 127 -1.05 -15.15 1.00
N SER A 128 -1.21 -14.87 2.27
CA SER A 128 -2.23 -13.97 2.83
C SER A 128 -1.66 -13.09 3.93
N GLY A 129 -2.29 -11.98 4.21
CA GLY A 129 -1.86 -11.11 5.29
C GLY A 129 -2.94 -10.16 5.75
N SER A 130 -2.62 -9.46 6.83
CA SER A 130 -3.47 -8.40 7.37
C SER A 130 -2.61 -7.21 7.79
N ILE A 131 -3.15 -6.04 7.57
CA ILE A 131 -2.57 -4.75 7.94
C ILE A 131 -3.58 -4.01 8.81
N GLU A 132 -3.19 -3.54 9.98
CA GLU A 132 -4.05 -2.74 10.84
C GLU A 132 -3.38 -1.41 11.19
N PHE A 133 -4.11 -0.33 10.95
CA PHE A 133 -3.75 1.02 11.40
C PHE A 133 -4.63 1.43 12.58
N GLU A 134 -4.01 1.87 13.66
CA GLU A 134 -4.67 2.56 14.75
C GLU A 134 -4.27 4.04 14.70
N ILE A 135 -5.25 4.90 14.41
CA ILE A 135 -5.03 6.33 14.17
C ILE A 135 -5.60 7.12 15.35
N ALA A 136 -4.80 7.99 15.93
CA ALA A 136 -5.13 8.78 17.10
C ALA A 136 -5.02 10.28 16.81
N TRP A 137 -5.67 11.08 17.66
CA TRP A 137 -5.52 12.53 17.69
C TRP A 137 -4.60 12.96 18.82
N SER A 138 -3.64 13.80 18.52
CA SER A 138 -2.83 14.49 19.54
C SER A 138 -3.46 15.82 19.92
N GLU A 139 -3.94 15.93 21.15
CA GLU A 139 -4.45 17.21 21.67
C GLU A 139 -3.32 18.24 21.82
N ARG A 140 -2.13 17.80 22.15
CA ARG A 140 -0.95 18.64 22.32
C ARG A 140 -0.47 19.23 21.00
N PHE A 141 -0.39 18.41 19.95
CA PHE A 141 0.14 18.81 18.64
C PHE A 141 -0.96 19.19 17.64
N LYS A 142 -2.26 19.05 18.03
CA LYS A 142 -3.42 19.36 17.18
C LYS A 142 -3.38 18.66 15.81
N GLN A 143 -2.89 17.42 15.80
CA GLN A 143 -2.77 16.63 14.58
C GLN A 143 -3.15 15.16 14.82
N ALA A 144 -3.64 14.52 13.76
CA ALA A 144 -3.84 13.07 13.75
C ALA A 144 -2.55 12.38 13.28
N TYR A 145 -2.29 11.19 13.82
CA TYR A 145 -1.12 10.38 13.48
C TYR A 145 -1.44 8.90 13.59
N VAL A 146 -0.70 8.05 12.89
CA VAL A 146 -0.78 6.60 13.06
C VAL A 146 -0.03 6.24 14.34
N LYS A 147 -0.79 5.81 15.35
CA LYS A 147 -0.25 5.42 16.65
C LYS A 147 0.39 4.04 16.60
N ASN A 148 -0.32 3.09 15.98
CA ASN A 148 0.14 1.72 15.82
C ASN A 148 -0.08 1.25 14.39
N TYR A 149 0.90 0.52 13.87
CA TYR A 149 0.82 -0.23 12.62
C TYR A 149 1.17 -1.68 12.91
N ARG A 150 0.22 -2.59 12.68
CA ARG A 150 0.36 -4.02 12.95
C ARG A 150 0.28 -4.83 11.67
N VAL A 151 1.05 -5.91 11.61
CA VAL A 151 1.14 -6.80 10.46
C VAL A 151 0.92 -8.24 10.88
N TRP A 152 0.19 -8.97 10.05
CA TRP A 152 0.05 -10.41 10.08
C TRP A 152 0.40 -10.97 8.71
N ALA A 153 1.07 -12.12 8.67
CA ALA A 153 1.37 -12.88 7.46
C ALA A 153 0.93 -14.32 7.66
N ASN A 154 0.23 -14.90 6.69
CA ASN A 154 -0.30 -16.26 6.73
C ASN A 154 -1.06 -16.55 8.05
N ASP A 155 -1.98 -15.62 8.40
CA ASP A 155 -2.82 -15.65 9.61
C ASP A 155 -2.05 -15.55 10.96
N MET A 156 -0.73 -15.41 10.91
CA MET A 156 0.10 -15.29 12.12
C MET A 156 0.59 -13.85 12.30
N TYR A 157 0.61 -13.40 13.55
CA TYR A 157 1.11 -12.06 13.90
C TYR A 157 2.61 -11.96 13.64
N VAL A 158 3.01 -10.89 12.93
CA VAL A 158 4.41 -10.57 12.63
C VAL A 158 4.96 -9.57 13.63
N GLY A 159 4.26 -8.44 13.81
CA GLY A 159 4.77 -7.41 14.71
C GLY A 159 4.02 -6.09 14.65
N CYS A 160 4.50 -5.11 15.42
CA CYS A 160 3.93 -3.78 15.55
C CYS A 160 4.99 -2.68 15.55
N ILE A 161 4.76 -1.68 14.71
CA ILE A 161 5.41 -0.39 14.82
C ILE A 161 4.53 0.52 15.67
N ASN A 162 5.10 1.15 16.68
CA ASN A 162 4.42 2.05 17.61
C ASN A 162 5.06 3.44 17.56
N SER A 163 4.25 4.49 17.52
CA SER A 163 4.72 5.88 17.54
C SER A 163 4.26 6.61 18.78
N SER A 164 5.14 7.44 19.34
CA SER A 164 4.79 8.41 20.35
C SER A 164 3.88 9.51 19.78
N GLU A 165 3.18 10.23 20.65
CA GLU A 165 2.25 11.30 20.30
C GLU A 165 2.93 12.44 19.52
N ASP A 166 4.20 12.73 19.81
CA ASP A 166 5.01 13.74 19.13
C ASP A 166 5.67 13.22 17.83
N GLN A 167 5.48 11.95 17.50
CA GLN A 167 6.01 11.27 16.33
C GLN A 167 7.55 11.25 16.24
N LYS A 168 8.24 11.57 17.33
CA LYS A 168 9.72 11.58 17.38
C LYS A 168 10.29 10.22 17.72
N ASN A 169 9.53 9.42 18.49
CA ASN A 169 9.94 8.10 18.91
C ASN A 169 9.03 7.08 18.26
N THR A 170 9.48 6.52 17.15
CA THR A 170 8.81 5.42 16.48
C THR A 170 9.67 4.18 16.61
N LEU A 171 9.05 3.11 17.10
CA LEU A 171 9.77 1.91 17.54
C LEU A 171 9.03 0.66 17.05
N ILE A 172 9.78 -0.37 16.61
CA ILE A 172 9.30 -1.75 16.64
C ILE A 172 9.49 -2.23 18.08
N ARG A 173 8.40 -2.53 18.76
CA ARG A 173 8.41 -3.05 20.14
C ARG A 173 8.02 -4.52 20.24
N GLU A 174 7.25 -4.96 19.27
CA GLU A 174 6.71 -6.30 19.20
C GLU A 174 7.12 -6.90 17.87
N LEU A 175 7.83 -7.99 17.90
CA LEU A 175 8.18 -8.80 16.75
C LEU A 175 8.04 -10.26 17.15
N ASN A 176 7.34 -11.04 16.36
CA ASN A 176 7.26 -12.48 16.55
C ASN A 176 8.48 -13.14 15.90
N THR A 177 9.57 -13.25 16.64
CA THR A 177 10.81 -13.86 16.15
C THR A 177 10.67 -15.36 15.83
N GLN A 178 9.59 -15.99 16.32
CA GLN A 178 9.24 -17.39 16.04
C GLN A 178 8.26 -17.53 14.88
N HIS A 179 8.03 -16.46 14.10
CA HIS A 179 7.15 -16.54 12.94
C HIS A 179 7.75 -17.51 11.92
N PRO A 180 6.98 -18.49 11.38
CA PRO A 180 7.50 -19.50 10.46
C PRO A 180 8.19 -18.94 9.21
N LEU A 181 7.81 -17.74 8.77
CA LEU A 181 8.47 -17.06 7.64
C LEU A 181 9.80 -16.40 8.03
N LEU A 182 10.08 -16.24 9.31
CA LEU A 182 11.36 -15.73 9.83
C LEU A 182 12.31 -16.85 10.20
N VAL A 183 11.80 -18.08 10.34
CA VAL A 183 12.59 -19.28 10.63
C VAL A 183 12.83 -20.01 9.33
N PRO A 184 14.06 -20.31 8.94
CA PRO A 184 14.30 -21.13 7.78
C PRO A 184 13.61 -22.48 7.98
N HIS A 185 12.84 -22.87 7.01
CA HIS A 185 12.45 -24.24 6.93
C HIS A 185 13.71 -25.04 6.56
N ASN A 186 13.98 -26.13 7.28
CA ASN A 186 14.89 -27.19 6.84
C ASN A 186 14.34 -27.81 5.53
N ASN A 187 14.44 -27.07 4.47
CA ASN A 187 14.05 -27.51 3.14
C ASN A 187 15.34 -28.01 2.50
N GLU A 188 15.69 -29.27 2.78
CA GLU A 188 16.81 -29.95 2.15
C GLU A 188 16.73 -29.80 0.63
N ASP A 189 15.54 -29.91 0.05
CA ASP A 189 15.26 -29.72 -1.37
C ASP A 189 15.63 -28.30 -1.87
N TRP A 190 15.44 -27.27 -1.04
CA TRP A 190 15.77 -25.89 -1.41
C TRP A 190 17.28 -25.63 -1.35
N LEU A 191 17.95 -26.12 -0.29
CA LEU A 191 19.41 -26.03 -0.14
C LEU A 191 20.11 -26.78 -1.29
N GLU A 192 19.67 -27.99 -1.62
CA GLU A 192 20.19 -28.75 -2.75
C GLU A 192 19.98 -28.01 -4.09
N SER A 193 18.83 -27.32 -4.27
CA SER A 193 18.53 -26.60 -5.51
C SER A 193 19.40 -25.37 -5.73
N GLN A 194 19.89 -24.73 -4.65
CA GLN A 194 20.69 -23.49 -4.72
C GLN A 194 22.19 -23.76 -4.67
N TYR A 195 22.64 -24.75 -3.93
CA TYR A 195 24.07 -24.97 -3.65
C TYR A 195 24.63 -26.28 -4.20
N GLY A 196 23.76 -27.19 -4.67
CA GLY A 196 24.16 -28.52 -5.13
C GLY A 196 24.57 -29.45 -3.97
N GLU A 197 24.82 -30.74 -4.31
CA GLU A 197 25.13 -31.81 -3.34
C GLU A 197 26.49 -31.61 -2.57
N ALA A 198 27.16 -30.49 -2.75
CA ALA A 198 28.55 -30.28 -2.28
C ALA A 198 28.70 -29.38 -1.04
N ASP A 199 27.59 -28.92 -0.42
CA ASP A 199 27.71 -28.09 0.78
C ASP A 199 27.75 -28.99 2.03
N GLU A 200 28.97 -29.14 2.61
CA GLU A 200 29.22 -29.94 3.83
C GLU A 200 28.72 -29.24 5.12
N ARG A 201 27.96 -28.14 5.00
CA ARG A 201 27.45 -27.42 6.17
C ARG A 201 26.26 -28.18 6.76
N GLU A 202 26.36 -28.54 8.05
CA GLU A 202 25.24 -29.08 8.78
C GLU A 202 24.16 -27.98 8.91
N PRO A 203 22.87 -28.28 8.60
CA PRO A 203 21.80 -27.32 8.80
C PRO A 203 21.71 -26.98 10.30
N LEU A 204 21.63 -25.67 10.62
CA LEU A 204 21.43 -25.21 11.98
C LEU A 204 20.08 -25.73 12.50
N GLU A 205 20.05 -26.17 13.76
CA GLU A 205 18.78 -26.48 14.41
C GLU A 205 17.96 -25.19 14.58
N ALA A 206 16.62 -25.30 14.55
CA ALA A 206 15.71 -24.16 14.63
C ALA A 206 15.97 -23.26 15.83
N ASP A 207 16.39 -23.82 16.97
CA ASP A 207 16.71 -23.07 18.19
C ASP A 207 18.03 -22.26 18.08
N GLU A 208 19.04 -22.78 17.37
CA GLU A 208 20.29 -22.05 17.11
C GLU A 208 20.02 -20.86 16.19
N TYR A 209 19.20 -21.07 15.20
CA TYR A 209 18.80 -20.04 14.28
C TYR A 209 18.02 -18.88 14.92
N HIS A 210 17.08 -19.19 15.82
CA HIS A 210 16.37 -18.18 16.60
C HIS A 210 17.34 -17.33 17.42
N THR A 211 18.35 -17.98 18.01
CA THR A 211 19.36 -17.30 18.81
C THR A 211 20.19 -16.34 17.96
N GLU A 212 20.59 -16.74 16.76
CA GLU A 212 21.32 -15.86 15.84
C GLU A 212 20.48 -14.68 15.39
N PHE A 213 19.23 -14.91 14.97
CA PHE A 213 18.34 -13.83 14.52
C PHE A 213 18.07 -12.83 15.65
N GLU A 214 17.84 -13.29 16.88
CA GLU A 214 17.68 -12.41 18.04
C GLU A 214 18.96 -11.62 18.36
N GLN A 215 20.14 -12.22 18.19
CA GLN A 215 21.42 -11.52 18.35
C GLN A 215 21.56 -10.40 17.32
N VAL A 216 21.25 -10.69 16.05
CA VAL A 216 21.27 -9.70 14.97
C VAL A 216 20.28 -8.56 15.24
N LEU A 217 19.05 -8.87 15.68
CA LEU A 217 18.08 -7.84 16.07
C LEU A 217 18.53 -7.00 17.25
N ASN A 218 19.22 -7.60 18.21
CA ASN A 218 19.78 -6.88 19.36
C ASN A 218 20.90 -5.90 18.96
N GLN A 219 21.67 -6.22 17.92
CA GLN A 219 22.67 -5.31 17.36
C GLN A 219 22.01 -4.05 16.74
N LEU A 220 20.76 -4.14 16.28
CA LEU A 220 19.99 -2.99 15.81
C LEU A 220 19.58 -2.01 16.91
N ASN A 221 19.83 -2.34 18.18
CA ASN A 221 19.54 -1.48 19.32
C ASN A 221 20.82 -0.85 19.90
N PRO A 222 21.09 0.44 19.68
CA PRO A 222 22.31 1.08 20.17
C PRO A 222 22.36 1.28 21.69
N ASN A 223 21.29 0.96 22.43
CA ASN A 223 21.24 1.15 23.88
C ASN A 223 20.54 -0.02 24.60
N PRO A 224 21.22 -1.16 24.78
CA PRO A 224 20.66 -2.32 25.47
C PRO A 224 20.32 -2.06 26.95
N ALA A 225 20.84 -0.98 27.57
CA ALA A 225 20.54 -0.63 28.96
C ALA A 225 19.10 -0.04 29.14
N SER A 226 18.40 0.34 28.08
CA SER A 226 17.01 0.82 28.16
C SER A 226 15.97 -0.29 28.23
N THR A 227 16.38 -1.55 28.23
CA THR A 227 15.50 -2.73 28.36
C THR A 227 15.04 -2.99 29.80
N ALA A 228 15.40 -2.12 30.77
CA ALA A 228 14.93 -2.25 32.13
C ALA A 228 13.41 -2.06 32.22
N ALA A 229 12.72 -3.15 32.54
CA ALA A 229 11.39 -3.23 33.10
C ALA A 229 10.24 -2.67 32.26
N VAL A 230 9.86 -3.39 31.20
CA VAL A 230 8.47 -3.37 30.78
C VAL A 230 7.73 -4.49 31.51
N SER A 231 6.96 -4.10 32.53
CA SER A 231 6.14 -5.02 33.33
C SER A 231 5.24 -5.89 32.44
N ASP A 232 5.26 -7.19 32.72
CA ASP A 232 4.35 -8.20 32.20
C ASP A 232 2.90 -7.77 32.41
N ARG A 233 2.27 -7.23 31.39
CA ARG A 233 0.82 -7.17 31.28
C ARG A 233 0.41 -8.13 30.19
N GLU A 234 -0.21 -9.20 30.65
CA GLU A 234 -0.85 -10.26 29.86
C GLU A 234 -1.70 -9.67 28.72
N LEU A 235 -1.28 -9.94 27.48
CA LEU A 235 -2.20 -9.96 26.35
C LEU A 235 -2.72 -11.40 26.25
N SER A 236 -3.90 -11.64 26.77
CA SER A 236 -4.59 -12.92 26.65
C SER A 236 -4.95 -13.20 25.19
N GLY A 237 -4.37 -14.24 24.64
CA GLY A 237 -4.65 -14.78 23.31
C GLY A 237 -3.42 -15.40 22.70
N ALA A 238 -3.09 -16.62 23.10
CA ALA A 238 -2.30 -17.66 22.42
C ALA A 238 -1.43 -17.22 21.22
N ASN A 239 -0.39 -16.41 21.45
CA ASN A 239 0.78 -16.36 20.59
C ASN A 239 1.89 -15.69 21.41
N PHE A 240 3.01 -16.40 21.58
CA PHE A 240 4.20 -15.88 22.21
C PHE A 240 4.77 -14.74 21.34
N VAL A 241 4.51 -13.51 21.73
CA VAL A 241 5.15 -12.34 21.14
C VAL A 241 6.41 -12.08 21.96
N ASN A 242 7.58 -12.43 21.43
CA ASN A 242 8.82 -12.03 22.04
C ASN A 242 8.94 -10.51 21.96
N ARG A 243 9.08 -9.86 23.11
CA ARG A 243 9.42 -8.44 23.17
C ARG A 243 10.90 -8.31 22.92
N ILE A 244 11.22 -7.89 21.70
CA ILE A 244 12.59 -7.54 21.36
C ILE A 244 12.99 -6.21 22.00
N ALA A 245 14.29 -5.96 22.08
CA ALA A 245 14.80 -4.62 22.36
C ALA A 245 14.21 -3.62 21.33
N PRO A 246 13.69 -2.44 21.77
CA PRO A 246 12.99 -1.53 20.87
C PRO A 246 13.90 -1.04 19.74
N ILE A 247 13.53 -1.28 18.48
CA ILE A 247 14.27 -0.81 17.32
C ILE A 247 13.66 0.51 16.87
N ALA A 248 14.45 1.58 16.93
CA ALA A 248 14.00 2.91 16.49
C ALA A 248 14.01 3.03 14.97
N LEU A 249 12.93 3.58 14.44
CA LEU A 249 12.71 3.73 13.00
C LEU A 249 12.46 5.17 12.61
N ALA A 250 12.94 5.55 11.42
CA ALA A 250 12.48 6.74 10.73
C ALA A 250 11.16 6.45 10.02
N CYS A 251 10.11 7.17 10.37
CA CYS A 251 8.78 7.01 9.82
C CYS A 251 8.24 8.30 9.23
N ARG A 252 7.28 8.17 8.31
CA ARG A 252 6.69 9.30 7.59
C ARG A 252 5.57 9.98 8.36
N SER A 253 4.71 9.18 9.01
CA SER A 253 3.53 9.67 9.72
C SER A 253 3.21 8.77 10.90
N GLY A 254 3.80 9.09 12.05
CA GLY A 254 3.68 8.22 13.21
C GLY A 254 4.31 6.86 12.95
N ALA A 255 3.51 5.79 13.06
CA ALA A 255 3.99 4.42 12.91
C ALA A 255 4.10 3.92 11.45
N VAL A 256 3.90 4.77 10.44
CA VAL A 256 4.03 4.38 9.02
C VAL A 256 5.48 4.56 8.57
N PRO A 257 6.20 3.48 8.20
CA PRO A 257 7.56 3.58 7.69
C PRO A 257 7.64 4.34 6.37
N LEU A 258 8.84 4.71 5.96
CA LEU A 258 9.08 5.23 4.62
C LEU A 258 8.81 4.13 3.60
N LEU A 259 8.07 4.45 2.54
CA LEU A 259 7.70 3.50 1.49
C LEU A 259 8.71 3.52 0.34
N GLY A 260 8.86 2.37 -0.33
CA GLY A 260 9.74 2.21 -1.48
C GLY A 260 11.23 2.22 -1.14
N VAL A 261 11.59 2.23 0.14
CA VAL A 261 12.97 2.22 0.63
C VAL A 261 13.11 1.25 1.80
N PRO A 262 14.31 0.72 2.07
CA PRO A 262 14.52 -0.12 3.24
C PRO A 262 14.17 0.61 4.53
N VAL A 263 13.80 -0.15 5.54
CA VAL A 263 13.62 0.38 6.90
C VAL A 263 14.87 1.17 7.31
N VAL A 264 14.66 2.41 7.72
CA VAL A 264 15.73 3.29 8.20
C VAL A 264 15.76 3.24 9.72
N THR A 265 16.84 2.70 10.27
CA THR A 265 17.09 2.65 11.72
C THR A 265 18.03 3.79 12.16
N ASN A 266 18.15 4.03 13.45
CA ASN A 266 19.07 5.03 13.99
C ASN A 266 20.57 4.64 13.82
N LEU A 267 20.84 3.44 13.30
CA LEU A 267 22.20 2.94 13.03
C LEU A 267 22.72 3.32 11.64
N VAL A 268 21.95 4.09 10.86
CA VAL A 268 22.43 4.60 9.56
C VAL A 268 23.64 5.49 9.78
N GLY A 269 24.80 5.09 9.25
CA GLY A 269 26.07 5.81 9.37
C GLY A 269 26.95 5.37 10.55
N GLN A 270 26.62 4.29 11.25
CA GLN A 270 27.56 3.63 12.14
C GLN A 270 28.64 2.91 11.31
N ASP A 271 29.90 3.15 11.63
CA ASP A 271 30.99 2.31 11.14
C ASP A 271 30.95 0.98 11.91
N PHE A 272 30.84 -0.10 11.18
CA PHE A 272 30.91 -1.44 11.74
C PHE A 272 32.37 -1.87 11.74
N ASP A 273 32.87 -2.35 12.88
CA ASP A 273 34.26 -2.76 13.01
C ASP A 273 34.55 -4.06 12.25
N GLU A 274 33.51 -4.91 12.09
CA GLU A 274 33.62 -6.20 11.39
C GLU A 274 32.64 -6.30 10.21
N LEU A 275 33.09 -6.95 9.14
CA LEU A 275 32.30 -7.16 7.93
C LEU A 275 31.04 -7.99 8.21
N GLU A 276 31.13 -8.95 9.13
CA GLU A 276 30.04 -9.80 9.55
C GLU A 276 28.93 -9.02 10.29
N GLU A 277 29.28 -8.08 11.17
CA GLU A 277 28.31 -7.21 11.83
C GLU A 277 27.55 -6.33 10.82
N HIS A 278 28.27 -5.77 9.87
CA HIS A 278 27.64 -4.98 8.79
C HIS A 278 26.67 -5.83 7.97
N PHE A 279 27.07 -7.03 7.63
CA PHE A 279 26.23 -7.95 6.87
C PHE A 279 24.98 -8.32 7.67
N ASN A 280 25.11 -8.73 8.92
CA ASN A 280 23.99 -9.05 9.79
C ASN A 280 22.99 -7.89 9.95
N TYR A 281 23.52 -6.66 10.03
CA TYR A 281 22.69 -5.44 10.01
C TYR A 281 21.88 -5.33 8.72
N LEU A 282 22.49 -5.52 7.55
CA LEU A 282 21.80 -5.43 6.25
C LEU A 282 20.71 -6.50 6.11
N VAL A 283 20.98 -7.71 6.60
CA VAL A 283 20.02 -8.82 6.64
C VAL A 283 18.81 -8.48 7.47
N ALA A 284 19.02 -8.09 8.72
CA ALA A 284 17.91 -7.76 9.60
C ALA A 284 17.09 -6.58 9.05
N ARG A 285 17.77 -5.60 8.46
CA ARG A 285 17.10 -4.48 7.79
C ARG A 285 16.25 -4.94 6.60
N GLU A 286 16.75 -5.88 5.80
CA GLU A 286 16.00 -6.43 4.66
C GLU A 286 14.76 -7.20 5.15
N VAL A 287 14.90 -8.10 6.11
CA VAL A 287 13.79 -8.86 6.70
C VAL A 287 12.73 -7.93 7.28
N LEU A 288 13.13 -6.91 8.04
CA LEU A 288 12.20 -5.92 8.58
C LEU A 288 11.52 -5.09 7.47
N SER A 289 12.23 -4.81 6.39
CA SER A 289 11.66 -4.10 5.23
C SER A 289 10.60 -4.94 4.53
N GLN A 290 10.85 -6.22 4.31
CA GLN A 290 9.88 -7.14 3.74
C GLN A 290 8.68 -7.36 4.68
N ALA A 291 8.91 -7.39 5.98
CA ALA A 291 7.85 -7.58 6.97
C ALA A 291 6.92 -6.35 7.10
N PHE A 292 7.48 -5.13 7.11
CA PHE A 292 6.73 -3.93 7.44
C PHE A 292 6.54 -2.94 6.28
N VAL A 293 7.46 -2.89 5.31
CA VAL A 293 7.35 -1.94 4.18
C VAL A 293 6.66 -2.58 2.99
N LEU A 294 7.03 -3.80 2.62
CA LEU A 294 6.47 -4.49 1.44
C LEU A 294 4.93 -4.58 1.45
N PRO A 295 4.26 -4.94 2.56
CA PRO A 295 2.80 -4.98 2.59
C PRO A 295 2.17 -3.62 2.30
N LEU A 296 2.79 -2.52 2.76
CA LEU A 296 2.31 -1.16 2.51
C LEU A 296 2.57 -0.69 1.09
N ASP A 297 3.74 -1.02 0.51
CA ASP A 297 4.05 -0.71 -0.88
C ASP A 297 3.06 -1.41 -1.83
N LYS A 298 2.78 -2.70 -1.57
CA LYS A 298 1.80 -3.46 -2.35
C LYS A 298 0.37 -2.95 -2.15
N LEU A 299 0.02 -2.53 -0.94
CA LEU A 299 -1.28 -1.92 -0.66
C LEU A 299 -1.42 -0.58 -1.40
N LEU A 300 -0.39 0.27 -1.35
CA LEU A 300 -0.41 1.55 -2.06
C LEU A 300 -0.51 1.35 -3.58
N GLU A 301 0.28 0.43 -4.14
CA GLU A 301 0.20 0.07 -5.56
C GLU A 301 -1.21 -0.40 -5.97
N TYR A 302 -1.87 -1.21 -5.13
CA TYR A 302 -3.23 -1.67 -5.36
C TYR A 302 -4.24 -0.52 -5.30
N LEU A 303 -4.13 0.36 -4.29
CA LEU A 303 -5.04 1.49 -4.11
C LEU A 303 -4.84 2.57 -5.20
N ASP A 304 -3.62 2.79 -5.67
CA ASP A 304 -3.34 3.74 -6.76
C ASP A 304 -3.90 3.28 -8.12
N LYS A 305 -4.02 1.98 -8.33
CA LYS A 305 -4.68 1.39 -9.51
C LYS A 305 -6.21 1.34 -9.38
N SER A 306 -6.74 1.55 -8.17
CA SER A 306 -8.17 1.52 -7.92
C SER A 306 -8.81 2.84 -8.35
N VAL A 307 -9.92 2.78 -9.05
CA VAL A 307 -10.68 3.96 -9.47
C VAL A 307 -12.04 3.96 -8.81
N GLN A 308 -12.47 5.12 -8.35
CA GLN A 308 -13.82 5.33 -7.85
C GLN A 308 -14.64 6.06 -8.88
N ILE A 309 -15.77 5.46 -9.23
CA ILE A 309 -16.73 6.06 -10.14
C ILE A 309 -17.89 6.61 -9.30
N GLY A 310 -18.09 7.92 -9.31
CA GLY A 310 -19.17 8.60 -8.56
C GLY A 310 -20.52 8.49 -9.30
N PRO A 311 -21.62 8.92 -8.69
CA PRO A 311 -22.96 8.84 -9.28
C PRO A 311 -23.24 9.93 -10.34
N LEU A 312 -22.54 11.06 -10.24
CA LEU A 312 -22.68 12.16 -11.20
C LEU A 312 -21.65 11.99 -12.32
N ARG A 313 -22.05 12.36 -13.53
CA ARG A 313 -21.20 12.33 -14.71
C ARG A 313 -21.13 13.70 -15.34
N VAL A 314 -19.92 14.14 -15.64
CA VAL A 314 -19.72 15.28 -16.52
C VAL A 314 -20.00 14.84 -17.93
N VAL A 315 -20.82 15.61 -18.63
CA VAL A 315 -21.00 15.49 -20.09
C VAL A 315 -20.17 16.61 -20.71
N PRO A 316 -19.17 16.28 -21.53
CA PRO A 316 -18.34 17.30 -22.16
C PRO A 316 -19.19 18.21 -23.05
N ASP A 317 -18.90 19.48 -23.02
CA ASP A 317 -19.44 20.46 -23.99
C ASP A 317 -18.60 20.45 -25.26
N ASN A 318 -19.01 21.31 -26.23
CA ASN A 318 -18.34 21.39 -27.52
C ASN A 318 -16.90 21.95 -27.42
N ASP A 319 -16.59 22.65 -26.32
CA ASP A 319 -15.30 23.29 -26.10
C ASP A 319 -14.40 22.44 -25.13
N TYR A 320 -14.80 21.20 -24.92
CA TYR A 320 -14.06 20.30 -24.04
C TYR A 320 -12.60 20.15 -24.48
N VAL A 321 -11.70 20.41 -23.55
CA VAL A 321 -10.24 20.22 -23.72
C VAL A 321 -9.83 19.01 -22.90
N PRO A 322 -9.45 17.88 -23.54
CA PRO A 322 -9.10 16.68 -22.82
C PRO A 322 -7.77 16.83 -22.06
N ASN A 323 -7.71 16.29 -20.84
CA ASN A 323 -6.48 16.16 -20.07
C ASN A 323 -5.69 14.97 -20.62
N PRO A 324 -4.43 15.16 -21.13
CA PRO A 324 -3.63 14.05 -21.63
C PRO A 324 -3.22 13.05 -20.53
N HIS A 325 -3.23 13.47 -19.25
CA HIS A 325 -2.81 12.68 -18.10
C HIS A 325 -3.87 12.74 -16.98
N PRO A 326 -5.04 12.09 -17.16
CA PRO A 326 -6.10 12.14 -16.17
C PRO A 326 -5.66 11.54 -14.84
N GLU A 327 -5.96 12.23 -13.74
CA GLU A 327 -5.68 11.79 -12.39
C GLU A 327 -6.81 10.91 -11.83
N GLN A 328 -6.53 10.20 -10.73
CA GLN A 328 -7.50 9.31 -10.10
C GLN A 328 -8.80 10.02 -9.69
N LYS A 329 -8.74 11.29 -9.27
CA LYS A 329 -9.89 12.10 -8.88
C LYS A 329 -10.89 12.34 -10.03
N GLU A 330 -10.42 12.40 -11.28
CA GLU A 330 -11.21 12.69 -12.48
C GLU A 330 -12.07 11.49 -12.94
N TRP A 331 -11.82 10.30 -12.34
CA TRP A 331 -12.73 9.16 -12.51
C TRP A 331 -14.03 9.31 -11.73
N VAL A 332 -14.04 10.13 -10.65
CA VAL A 332 -15.22 10.27 -9.79
C VAL A 332 -16.39 10.89 -10.54
N ASP A 333 -16.17 11.88 -11.37
CA ASP A 333 -17.17 12.53 -12.21
C ASP A 333 -17.20 12.01 -13.66
N GLY A 334 -16.25 11.16 -14.02
CA GLY A 334 -16.14 10.52 -15.33
C GLY A 334 -15.38 11.33 -16.37
N SER A 335 -14.83 12.51 -16.04
CA SER A 335 -14.03 13.30 -16.98
C SER A 335 -12.84 12.51 -17.52
N ALA A 336 -12.15 11.72 -16.69
CA ALA A 336 -11.05 10.86 -17.11
C ALA A 336 -11.46 9.86 -18.23
N ALA A 337 -12.70 9.37 -18.23
CA ALA A 337 -13.18 8.49 -19.29
C ALA A 337 -13.29 9.23 -20.63
N TRP A 338 -13.76 10.48 -20.59
CA TRP A 338 -13.82 11.32 -21.77
C TRP A 338 -12.44 11.68 -22.28
N ASP A 339 -11.49 11.99 -21.38
CA ASP A 339 -10.10 12.25 -21.72
C ASP A 339 -9.47 11.09 -22.48
N LEU A 340 -9.70 9.86 -22.02
CA LEU A 340 -9.22 8.66 -22.70
C LEU A 340 -9.87 8.44 -24.07
N LEU A 341 -11.19 8.69 -24.18
CA LEU A 341 -11.89 8.53 -25.45
C LEU A 341 -11.46 9.59 -26.48
N HIS A 342 -10.98 10.76 -26.06
CA HIS A 342 -10.47 11.80 -26.95
C HIS A 342 -9.04 11.57 -27.44
N LYS A 343 -8.30 10.59 -26.86
CA LYS A 343 -6.94 10.27 -27.34
C LYS A 343 -6.95 9.76 -28.78
N ASP A 344 -5.83 9.99 -29.48
CA ASP A 344 -5.68 9.50 -30.85
C ASP A 344 -5.63 7.97 -30.90
N PRO A 345 -6.59 7.29 -31.56
CA PRO A 345 -6.54 5.85 -31.72
C PRO A 345 -5.30 5.34 -32.47
N ASN A 346 -4.61 6.23 -33.21
CA ASN A 346 -3.41 5.88 -33.94
C ASN A 346 -2.13 6.08 -33.14
N SER A 347 -2.19 6.77 -31.99
CA SER A 347 -1.01 7.03 -31.15
C SER A 347 -0.58 5.81 -30.33
N ASP A 348 -1.53 4.94 -29.96
CA ASP A 348 -1.30 3.80 -29.11
C ASP A 348 -2.32 2.69 -29.41
N GLU A 349 -1.82 1.45 -29.54
CA GLU A 349 -2.67 0.28 -29.78
C GLU A 349 -3.63 -0.01 -28.62
N SER A 350 -3.23 0.29 -27.38
CA SER A 350 -4.08 0.15 -26.19
C SER A 350 -5.29 1.07 -26.24
N ILE A 351 -5.10 2.31 -26.69
CA ILE A 351 -6.19 3.30 -26.89
C ILE A 351 -7.13 2.86 -28.02
N ARG A 352 -6.58 2.38 -29.13
CA ARG A 352 -7.38 1.83 -30.23
C ARG A 352 -8.26 0.67 -29.76
N LYS A 353 -7.68 -0.25 -29.00
CA LYS A 353 -8.38 -1.40 -28.43
C LYS A 353 -9.46 -0.95 -27.44
N LEU A 354 -9.15 0.03 -26.59
CA LEU A 354 -10.11 0.60 -25.63
C LEU A 354 -11.33 1.16 -26.34
N ILE A 355 -11.13 2.06 -27.30
CA ILE A 355 -12.22 2.71 -28.05
C ILE A 355 -13.07 1.67 -28.78
N ARG A 356 -12.43 0.71 -29.47
CA ARG A 356 -13.13 -0.37 -30.17
C ARG A 356 -13.95 -1.22 -29.19
N ASN A 357 -13.36 -1.69 -28.10
CA ASN A 357 -14.06 -2.53 -27.12
C ASN A 357 -15.22 -1.78 -26.46
N THR A 358 -15.05 -0.48 -26.19
CA THR A 358 -16.12 0.36 -25.64
C THR A 358 -17.25 0.51 -26.65
N SER A 359 -16.94 0.78 -27.92
CA SER A 359 -17.94 0.88 -28.99
C SER A 359 -18.70 -0.44 -29.17
N GLU A 360 -18.00 -1.57 -29.25
CA GLU A 360 -18.60 -2.91 -29.32
C GLU A 360 -19.53 -3.18 -28.13
N TRP A 361 -19.12 -2.74 -26.92
CA TRP A 361 -19.90 -2.95 -25.70
C TRP A 361 -21.23 -2.13 -25.75
N PHE A 362 -21.21 -0.92 -26.31
CA PHE A 362 -22.40 -0.10 -26.52
C PHE A 362 -23.33 -0.67 -27.57
N ALA A 363 -22.77 -1.20 -28.66
CA ALA A 363 -23.52 -1.64 -29.83
C ALA A 363 -24.10 -3.05 -29.71
N SER A 364 -23.45 -3.93 -28.94
CA SER A 364 -23.74 -5.36 -28.93
C SER A 364 -25.02 -5.69 -28.16
N SER A 365 -25.91 -6.51 -28.77
CA SER A 365 -27.20 -6.91 -28.20
C SER A 365 -27.06 -7.82 -26.96
N ASP A 366 -25.91 -8.49 -26.77
CA ASP A 366 -25.61 -9.30 -25.62
C ASP A 366 -24.93 -8.49 -24.48
N LYS A 367 -24.73 -7.18 -24.68
CA LYS A 367 -24.11 -6.27 -23.72
C LYS A 367 -25.04 -5.12 -23.35
N LEU A 368 -24.70 -3.85 -23.70
CA LEU A 368 -25.53 -2.72 -23.32
C LEU A 368 -26.73 -2.51 -24.26
N ASP A 369 -26.59 -2.91 -25.51
CA ASP A 369 -27.66 -2.75 -26.55
C ASP A 369 -28.22 -1.31 -26.65
N ALA A 370 -27.31 -0.35 -26.62
CA ALA A 370 -27.68 1.07 -26.60
C ALA A 370 -28.14 1.58 -28.00
N GLY A 371 -27.96 0.80 -29.06
CA GLY A 371 -28.26 1.19 -30.44
C GLY A 371 -27.28 2.22 -31.01
N TYR A 372 -26.12 2.41 -30.37
CA TYR A 372 -25.10 3.37 -30.79
C TYR A 372 -23.73 2.77 -30.83
N GLU A 373 -22.90 3.25 -31.76
CA GLU A 373 -21.45 3.04 -31.75
C GLU A 373 -20.68 4.33 -31.40
N ILE A 374 -19.51 4.21 -30.77
CA ILE A 374 -18.66 5.36 -30.48
C ILE A 374 -17.70 5.58 -31.63
N ILE A 375 -17.65 6.79 -32.16
CA ILE A 375 -16.75 7.20 -33.22
C ILE A 375 -15.86 8.34 -32.69
N ASN A 376 -14.56 8.15 -32.77
CA ASN A 376 -13.57 9.21 -32.51
C ASN A 376 -13.04 9.72 -33.85
N LYS A 377 -13.33 10.99 -34.18
CA LYS A 377 -12.92 11.64 -35.45
C LYS A 377 -12.12 12.92 -35.14
N SER A 378 -11.08 13.15 -35.91
CA SER A 378 -10.40 14.44 -35.98
C SER A 378 -11.11 15.34 -36.97
N ILE A 379 -11.51 16.52 -36.56
CA ILE A 379 -12.09 17.56 -37.39
C ILE A 379 -11.07 18.69 -37.47
N ALA A 380 -10.72 19.10 -38.70
CA ALA A 380 -9.89 20.26 -38.91
C ALA A 380 -10.77 21.51 -38.83
N GLU A 381 -10.56 22.39 -37.88
CA GLU A 381 -11.17 23.70 -37.77
C GLU A 381 -10.26 24.72 -38.46
N SER A 382 -10.77 25.39 -39.49
CA SER A 382 -10.11 26.56 -40.08
C SER A 382 -10.49 27.78 -39.25
N LEU A 383 -9.53 28.41 -38.64
CA LEU A 383 -9.75 29.77 -38.12
C LEU A 383 -9.82 30.72 -39.30
N ASP A 384 -10.98 31.30 -39.56
CA ASP A 384 -11.12 32.48 -40.42
C ASP A 384 -10.42 33.66 -39.70
N ALA A 385 -9.12 33.74 -39.85
CA ALA A 385 -8.38 34.96 -39.51
C ALA A 385 -8.57 35.92 -40.68
N GLY A 386 -9.41 36.92 -40.48
CA GLY A 386 -9.55 38.03 -41.41
C GLY A 386 -8.16 38.58 -41.76
N SER A 387 -7.88 38.54 -43.06
CA SER A 387 -6.87 39.28 -43.82
C SER A 387 -5.57 39.64 -43.09
N ASP A 388 -4.55 38.78 -43.14
CA ASP A 388 -3.23 39.10 -43.69
C ASP A 388 -2.42 37.81 -43.85
N GLN A 389 -1.58 37.77 -44.90
CA GLN A 389 -0.77 36.61 -45.26
C GLN A 389 0.13 36.10 -44.13
N GLY A 390 -0.25 35.01 -43.50
CA GLY A 390 0.57 34.32 -42.55
C GLY A 390 -0.07 33.00 -42.14
N ASP A 391 0.62 31.92 -42.31
CA ASP A 391 0.36 30.53 -41.96
C ASP A 391 -1.01 30.22 -41.36
N LEU A 392 -1.90 29.65 -42.18
CA LEU A 392 -3.12 29.00 -41.72
C LEU A 392 -2.79 27.81 -40.86
N GLY A 393 -2.72 28.03 -39.56
CA GLY A 393 -2.61 26.96 -38.57
C GLY A 393 -3.90 26.15 -38.56
N LEU A 394 -3.91 25.01 -39.22
CA LEU A 394 -4.99 24.03 -39.12
C LEU A 394 -4.90 23.39 -37.73
N PHE A 395 -5.79 23.79 -36.84
CA PHE A 395 -5.95 23.09 -35.55
C PHE A 395 -6.90 21.91 -35.78
N SER A 396 -6.40 20.70 -35.47
CA SER A 396 -7.20 19.49 -35.53
C SER A 396 -7.75 19.22 -34.12
N LYS A 397 -9.06 19.33 -33.93
CA LYS A 397 -9.76 18.99 -32.71
C LYS A 397 -10.43 17.62 -32.87
N ARG A 398 -10.33 16.76 -31.85
CA ARG A 398 -10.98 15.47 -31.85
C ARG A 398 -12.36 15.58 -31.21
N HIS A 399 -13.32 14.91 -31.82
CA HIS A 399 -14.69 14.85 -31.35
C HIS A 399 -15.14 13.39 -31.20
N ILE A 400 -15.90 13.13 -30.16
CA ILE A 400 -16.55 11.86 -29.91
C ILE A 400 -18.01 11.98 -30.41
N PHE A 401 -18.41 11.07 -31.26
CA PHE A 401 -19.77 10.99 -31.77
C PHE A 401 -20.39 9.65 -31.38
N PHE A 402 -21.67 9.68 -31.11
CA PHE A 402 -22.52 8.51 -31.02
C PHE A 402 -23.25 8.35 -32.31
N LYS A 403 -22.95 7.33 -33.08
CA LYS A 403 -23.62 7.04 -34.36
C LYS A 403 -24.66 5.96 -34.09
N GLU A 404 -25.91 6.24 -34.48
CA GLU A 404 -27.03 5.29 -34.45
C GLU A 404 -26.74 4.14 -35.43
N LEU A 405 -27.03 2.89 -35.01
CA LEU A 405 -26.79 1.67 -35.76
C LEU A 405 -27.97 1.32 -36.67
#